data_3b8a5e18e28ceb88bbc25bffeb4c2d31
#
_entry.id   3b8a5e18e28ceb88bbc25bffeb4c2d31
#
_cell.length_a   1.000
_cell.length_b   1.000
_cell.length_c   1.000
_cell.angle_alpha   90.00
_cell.angle_beta   90.00
_cell.angle_gamma   90.00
#
_symmetry.space_group_name_H-M   'P 1'
#
loop_
_entity.id
_entity.type
_entity.pdbx_description
1 polymer ?
#
loop_
_entity_poly.entity_id
_entity_poly.type
_entity_poly.pdbx_seq_one_letter_code
_entity_poly.pdbx_strand_id
1 'polypeptide(L)'
;MHRPTYFAGNSISDGENCAKRARRFSLNSIAVTLAAISLGLAGSTLAQDHFNEKGSPASVHTSALQQALRDSLPFEDDRDFAESRRGFIAEPASKQILNSQGAVVWDMGQYEFLLSGEEFDSMHPSLQRQATLNMNFGLYEVVPDFIYQVRGFDLSNMTLVRGDTGWILFDVLLSAETAEAALKLANEQLGELPVKAVVYSHSHIDHFGGVLGVTSIDAVNSGEVDIYAPVGFMEEAISENVYAGNSMSRRAGFQYGRLIPSSPFGQVDSA
;
A
#
# COMPACT_ATOMS: atom_id res chain seq x y z
N MET A 1 40.23 -21.93 -20.82
CA MET A 1 40.75 -21.53 -22.13
C MET A 1 39.62 -21.61 -23.13
N HIS A 2 38.99 -20.50 -23.50
CA HIS A 2 38.39 -20.20 -24.80
C HIS A 2 37.81 -18.78 -24.70
N ARG A 3 38.45 -17.86 -25.39
CA ARG A 3 37.94 -16.48 -25.58
C ARG A 3 37.07 -16.46 -26.85
N PRO A 4 35.99 -15.68 -26.90
CA PRO A 4 35.39 -15.30 -28.18
C PRO A 4 35.97 -13.98 -28.68
N THR A 5 36.26 -14.00 -29.97
CA THR A 5 36.83 -12.96 -30.82
C THR A 5 35.80 -11.86 -31.12
N TYR A 6 36.29 -10.63 -31.07
CA TYR A 6 35.64 -9.43 -31.63
C TYR A 6 35.62 -9.45 -33.15
N PHE A 7 34.53 -9.03 -33.77
CA PHE A 7 34.50 -8.59 -35.15
C PHE A 7 34.46 -7.08 -35.24
N ALA A 8 35.46 -6.53 -35.90
CA ALA A 8 35.59 -5.11 -36.21
C ALA A 8 35.00 -4.82 -37.61
N GLY A 9 34.36 -3.65 -37.67
CA GLY A 9 34.43 -2.65 -38.68
C GLY A 9 33.97 -2.93 -40.12
N ASN A 10 33.07 -2.11 -40.61
CA ASN A 10 33.19 -1.54 -41.94
C ASN A 10 32.52 -0.17 -42.01
N SER A 11 33.35 0.82 -42.25
CA SER A 11 33.02 2.16 -42.69
C SER A 11 32.70 2.15 -44.17
N ILE A 12 31.63 2.81 -44.58
CA ILE A 12 31.45 3.25 -45.98
C ILE A 12 31.07 4.73 -45.92
N SER A 13 31.95 5.53 -46.49
CA SER A 13 31.82 6.91 -46.88
C SER A 13 31.12 7.06 -48.21
N ASP A 14 30.73 8.29 -48.52
CA ASP A 14 30.38 8.88 -49.84
C ASP A 14 28.85 8.76 -50.15
N GLY A 15 28.20 9.81 -50.53
CA GLY A 15 28.54 11.09 -51.10
C GLY A 15 27.27 11.75 -51.62
N GLU A 16 27.32 12.99 -51.54
CA GLU A 16 26.63 14.05 -52.26
C GLU A 16 25.51 13.76 -53.27
N ASN A 17 24.54 14.70 -53.23
CA ASN A 17 23.58 15.09 -54.26
C ASN A 17 22.16 14.50 -54.15
N CYS A 18 21.27 15.28 -53.55
CA CYS A 18 19.93 15.38 -54.10
C CYS A 18 19.36 16.80 -53.93
N ALA A 19 19.33 17.46 -55.07
CA ALA A 19 18.84 18.82 -55.24
C ALA A 19 17.35 18.98 -54.95
N LYS A 20 17.05 20.09 -54.30
CA LYS A 20 15.83 20.89 -54.32
C LYS A 20 14.64 20.37 -55.12
N ARG A 21 13.63 19.90 -54.47
CA ARG A 21 12.26 19.86 -54.95
C ARG A 21 11.36 20.53 -53.93
N ALA A 22 11.22 21.88 -54.08
CA ALA A 22 10.21 22.63 -53.38
C ALA A 22 8.82 22.16 -53.83
N ARG A 23 8.12 21.35 -53.04
CA ARG A 23 6.70 21.10 -53.24
C ARG A 23 5.92 22.28 -52.66
N ARG A 24 5.20 22.98 -53.51
CA ARG A 24 4.16 23.93 -53.10
C ARG A 24 3.08 23.15 -52.36
N PHE A 25 3.04 23.26 -51.06
CA PHE A 25 1.88 22.84 -50.27
C PHE A 25 0.75 23.80 -50.52
N SER A 26 -0.40 23.29 -50.98
CA SER A 26 -1.60 24.09 -51.17
C SER A 26 -2.17 24.49 -49.81
N LEU A 27 -2.72 25.66 -49.70
CA LEU A 27 -3.36 26.24 -48.50
C LEU A 27 -4.47 25.32 -47.94
N ASN A 28 -5.08 24.45 -48.76
CA ASN A 28 -6.10 23.51 -48.37
C ASN A 28 -5.55 22.37 -47.48
N SER A 29 -4.26 21.98 -47.66
CA SER A 29 -3.64 20.94 -46.84
C SER A 29 -3.37 21.41 -45.41
N ILE A 30 -3.09 22.70 -45.22
CA ILE A 30 -2.85 23.30 -43.90
C ILE A 30 -4.17 23.39 -43.12
N ALA A 31 -5.28 23.73 -43.80
CA ALA A 31 -6.59 23.83 -43.15
C ALA A 31 -7.11 22.47 -42.65
N VAL A 32 -6.88 21.38 -43.41
CA VAL A 32 -7.25 20.03 -43.02
C VAL A 32 -6.40 19.52 -41.85
N THR A 33 -5.12 19.86 -41.81
CA THR A 33 -4.21 19.45 -40.71
C THR A 33 -4.54 20.21 -39.41
N LEU A 34 -4.89 21.50 -39.50
CA LEU A 34 -5.35 22.29 -38.34
C LEU A 34 -6.70 21.81 -37.80
N ALA A 35 -7.63 21.41 -38.68
CA ALA A 35 -8.91 20.84 -38.25
C ALA A 35 -8.76 19.48 -37.57
N ALA A 36 -7.82 18.63 -38.03
CA ALA A 36 -7.53 17.34 -37.41
C ALA A 36 -6.85 17.51 -36.02
N ILE A 37 -6.01 18.55 -35.86
CA ILE A 37 -5.39 18.84 -34.56
C ILE A 37 -6.42 19.40 -33.56
N SER A 38 -7.36 20.24 -34.01
CA SER A 38 -8.42 20.77 -33.14
C SER A 38 -9.44 19.72 -32.73
N LEU A 39 -9.74 18.72 -33.57
CA LEU A 39 -10.57 17.57 -33.17
C LEU A 39 -9.85 16.62 -32.19
N GLY A 40 -8.53 16.47 -32.31
CA GLY A 40 -7.74 15.67 -31.38
C GLY A 40 -7.61 16.31 -29.99
N LEU A 41 -7.57 17.65 -29.93
CA LEU A 41 -7.52 18.39 -28.65
C LEU A 41 -8.91 18.43 -27.95
N ALA A 42 -9.99 18.47 -28.71
CA ALA A 42 -11.35 18.41 -28.12
C ALA A 42 -11.67 17.02 -27.53
N GLY A 43 -11.10 15.93 -28.10
CA GLY A 43 -11.23 14.57 -27.55
C GLY A 43 -10.44 14.37 -26.24
N SER A 44 -9.34 15.08 -26.05
CA SER A 44 -8.54 14.99 -24.82
C SER A 44 -9.16 15.72 -23.64
N THR A 45 -9.93 16.80 -23.86
CA THR A 45 -10.63 17.52 -22.79
C THR A 45 -11.85 16.76 -22.29
N LEU A 46 -12.53 16.01 -23.16
CA LEU A 46 -13.67 15.16 -22.74
C LEU A 46 -13.21 13.91 -21.94
N ALA A 47 -11.97 13.45 -22.16
CA ALA A 47 -11.41 12.34 -21.38
C ALA A 47 -10.93 12.77 -19.99
N GLN A 48 -10.51 14.04 -19.82
CA GLN A 48 -10.09 14.57 -18.51
C GLN A 48 -11.26 14.77 -17.54
N ASP A 49 -12.47 15.03 -18.02
CA ASP A 49 -13.65 15.18 -17.16
C ASP A 49 -14.15 13.84 -16.57
N HIS A 50 -13.68 12.70 -17.09
CA HIS A 50 -13.99 11.38 -16.53
C HIS A 50 -13.13 10.97 -15.32
N PHE A 51 -11.99 11.60 -15.13
CA PHE A 51 -11.06 11.30 -14.05
C PHE A 51 -10.84 12.56 -13.21
N ASN A 52 -11.78 12.88 -12.33
CA ASN A 52 -11.52 13.89 -11.33
C ASN A 52 -10.81 13.26 -10.11
N GLU A 53 -10.07 14.07 -9.36
CA GLU A 53 -9.27 13.61 -8.20
C GLU A 53 -10.12 12.98 -7.09
N LYS A 54 -11.43 13.21 -7.08
CA LYS A 54 -12.34 12.71 -6.05
C LYS A 54 -13.14 11.48 -6.50
N GLY A 55 -13.00 11.07 -7.75
CA GLY A 55 -13.87 10.04 -8.35
C GLY A 55 -15.20 10.61 -8.85
N SER A 56 -16.12 9.76 -9.21
CA SER A 56 -17.45 10.11 -9.72
C SER A 56 -18.54 9.44 -8.90
N PRO A 57 -19.71 10.07 -8.72
CA PRO A 57 -20.85 9.45 -8.06
C PRO A 57 -21.22 8.12 -8.73
N ALA A 58 -21.71 7.17 -7.94
CA ALA A 58 -22.22 5.91 -8.44
C ALA A 58 -23.41 6.13 -9.39
N SER A 59 -23.57 5.25 -10.38
CA SER A 59 -24.75 5.26 -11.24
C SER A 59 -26.01 4.87 -10.44
N VAL A 60 -27.19 5.27 -10.93
CA VAL A 60 -28.46 4.88 -10.30
C VAL A 60 -28.63 3.36 -10.19
N HIS A 61 -28.05 2.60 -11.11
CA HIS A 61 -28.08 1.13 -11.06
C HIS A 61 -27.15 0.58 -9.97
N THR A 62 -25.97 1.17 -9.80
CA THR A 62 -25.02 0.80 -8.75
C THR A 62 -25.61 1.13 -7.38
N SER A 63 -26.14 2.34 -7.19
CA SER A 63 -26.78 2.75 -5.95
C SER A 63 -27.95 1.83 -5.56
N ALA A 64 -28.83 1.49 -6.52
CA ALA A 64 -29.94 0.57 -6.27
C ALA A 64 -29.46 -0.84 -5.86
N LEU A 65 -28.37 -1.34 -6.47
CA LEU A 65 -27.79 -2.64 -6.10
C LEU A 65 -27.19 -2.59 -4.69
N GLN A 66 -26.44 -1.55 -4.36
CA GLN A 66 -25.85 -1.38 -3.03
C GLN A 66 -26.93 -1.26 -1.95
N GLN A 67 -28.02 -0.52 -2.23
CA GLN A 67 -29.15 -0.42 -1.31
C GLN A 67 -29.82 -1.78 -1.08
N ALA A 68 -30.08 -2.55 -2.13
CA ALA A 68 -30.65 -3.89 -2.00
C ALA A 68 -29.76 -4.84 -1.18
N LEU A 69 -28.45 -4.69 -1.27
CA LEU A 69 -27.50 -5.44 -0.44
C LEU A 69 -27.57 -5.00 1.04
N ARG A 70 -27.62 -3.70 1.32
CA ARG A 70 -27.78 -3.19 2.70
C ARG A 70 -29.04 -3.74 3.34
N ASP A 71 -30.15 -3.73 2.62
CA ASP A 71 -31.45 -4.24 3.11
C ASP A 71 -31.45 -5.76 3.38
N SER A 72 -30.52 -6.49 2.77
CA SER A 72 -30.44 -7.97 2.88
C SER A 72 -29.41 -8.47 3.89
N LEU A 73 -28.49 -7.63 4.34
CA LEU A 73 -27.37 -8.00 5.21
C LEU A 73 -27.66 -7.62 6.67
N PRO A 74 -27.17 -8.39 7.68
CA PRO A 74 -27.46 -8.17 9.09
C PRO A 74 -26.63 -7.05 9.69
N PHE A 75 -26.69 -5.84 9.14
CA PHE A 75 -25.88 -4.68 9.57
C PHE A 75 -26.33 -4.08 10.89
N GLU A 76 -27.45 -4.51 11.46
CA GLU A 76 -27.85 -4.16 12.84
C GLU A 76 -26.95 -4.83 13.88
N ASP A 77 -26.20 -5.89 13.51
CA ASP A 77 -25.23 -6.54 14.38
C ASP A 77 -23.95 -5.70 14.45
N ASP A 78 -23.79 -4.97 15.54
CA ASP A 78 -22.65 -4.08 15.81
C ASP A 78 -21.59 -4.65 16.76
N ARG A 79 -21.71 -5.95 17.12
CA ARG A 79 -20.79 -6.60 18.06
C ARG A 79 -19.34 -6.50 17.63
N ASP A 80 -19.05 -6.59 16.32
CA ASP A 80 -17.70 -6.47 15.78
C ASP A 80 -17.07 -5.12 16.08
N PHE A 81 -17.85 -4.04 16.08
CA PHE A 81 -17.33 -2.72 16.42
C PHE A 81 -16.93 -2.61 17.89
N ALA A 82 -17.71 -3.21 18.80
CA ALA A 82 -17.35 -3.27 20.21
C ALA A 82 -16.12 -4.16 20.44
N GLU A 83 -16.07 -5.34 19.81
CA GLU A 83 -14.97 -6.29 19.95
C GLU A 83 -13.66 -5.76 19.32
N SER A 84 -13.72 -5.05 18.20
CA SER A 84 -12.53 -4.49 17.56
C SER A 84 -11.82 -3.41 18.41
N ARG A 85 -12.54 -2.79 19.34
CA ARG A 85 -11.98 -1.79 20.27
C ARG A 85 -11.60 -2.37 21.64
N ARG A 86 -11.87 -3.64 21.88
CA ARG A 86 -11.54 -4.26 23.17
C ARG A 86 -10.03 -4.27 23.39
N GLY A 87 -9.63 -3.89 24.61
CA GLY A 87 -8.22 -3.82 25.01
C GLY A 87 -7.46 -2.62 24.44
N PHE A 88 -8.16 -1.62 23.88
CA PHE A 88 -7.52 -0.40 23.39
C PHE A 88 -6.77 0.33 24.52
N ILE A 89 -5.50 0.70 24.26
CA ILE A 89 -4.63 1.42 25.19
C ILE A 89 -4.39 2.84 24.69
N ALA A 90 -3.85 3.00 23.47
CA ALA A 90 -3.46 4.31 22.96
C ALA A 90 -3.40 4.37 21.44
N GLU A 91 -3.64 5.57 20.90
CA GLU A 91 -3.31 5.94 19.53
C GLU A 91 -1.93 6.59 19.46
N PRO A 92 -1.26 6.58 18.27
CA PRO A 92 -0.02 7.34 18.08
C PRO A 92 -0.30 8.85 18.13
N ALA A 93 0.71 9.64 18.51
CA ALA A 93 0.62 11.09 18.54
C ALA A 93 0.39 11.73 17.16
N SER A 94 0.81 11.07 16.09
CA SER A 94 0.59 11.46 14.69
C SER A 94 -0.04 10.31 13.94
N LYS A 95 -1.03 10.61 13.08
CA LYS A 95 -1.62 9.64 12.16
C LYS A 95 -0.75 9.37 10.93
N GLN A 96 0.26 10.21 10.70
CA GLN A 96 1.20 10.03 9.60
C GLN A 96 2.54 9.54 10.10
N ILE A 97 3.05 8.48 9.48
CA ILE A 97 4.38 7.95 9.66
C ILE A 97 5.23 8.45 8.49
N LEU A 98 6.33 9.12 8.82
CA LEU A 98 7.19 9.76 7.83
C LEU A 98 8.55 9.05 7.77
N ASN A 99 9.16 9.05 6.59
CA ASN A 99 10.54 8.63 6.45
C ASN A 99 11.52 9.77 6.84
N SER A 100 12.81 9.49 6.81
CA SER A 100 13.88 10.44 7.15
C SER A 100 13.94 11.69 6.26
N GLN A 101 13.25 11.69 5.12
CA GLN A 101 13.15 12.81 4.18
C GLN A 101 11.84 13.60 4.35
N GLY A 102 10.99 13.22 5.31
CA GLY A 102 9.71 13.86 5.58
C GLY A 102 8.58 13.44 4.62
N ALA A 103 8.80 12.41 3.79
CA ALA A 103 7.73 11.86 2.96
C ALA A 103 6.86 10.89 3.77
N VAL A 104 5.55 10.93 3.52
CA VAL A 104 4.57 10.04 4.16
C VAL A 104 4.80 8.61 3.68
N VAL A 105 5.06 7.71 4.61
CA VAL A 105 5.17 6.25 4.38
C VAL A 105 3.81 5.59 4.58
N TRP A 106 3.10 6.01 5.64
CA TRP A 106 1.76 5.50 5.96
C TRP A 106 0.90 6.60 6.57
N ASP A 107 -0.38 6.65 6.20
CA ASP A 107 -1.34 7.63 6.70
C ASP A 107 -2.59 6.92 7.24
N MET A 108 -2.68 6.79 8.55
CA MET A 108 -3.82 6.20 9.25
C MET A 108 -5.09 7.06 9.13
N GLY A 109 -4.95 8.34 8.76
CA GLY A 109 -6.05 9.27 8.55
C GLY A 109 -6.63 9.27 7.12
N GLN A 110 -6.02 8.55 6.18
CA GLN A 110 -6.39 8.58 4.76
C GLN A 110 -7.88 8.26 4.51
N TYR A 111 -8.50 7.45 5.36
CA TYR A 111 -9.88 6.99 5.21
C TYR A 111 -10.81 7.48 6.33
N GLU A 112 -10.48 8.58 7.02
CA GLU A 112 -11.30 9.13 8.11
C GLU A 112 -12.74 9.45 7.71
N PHE A 113 -13.01 9.69 6.43
CA PHE A 113 -14.37 9.88 5.92
C PHE A 113 -15.29 8.67 6.19
N LEU A 114 -14.75 7.46 6.39
CA LEU A 114 -15.49 6.27 6.77
C LEU A 114 -16.14 6.38 8.16
N LEU A 115 -15.58 7.23 9.03
CA LEU A 115 -16.08 7.44 10.39
C LEU A 115 -17.23 8.45 10.46
N SER A 116 -17.64 9.03 9.32
CA SER A 116 -18.76 9.98 9.24
C SER A 116 -20.12 9.35 9.55
N GLY A 117 -20.24 8.03 9.44
CA GLY A 117 -21.51 7.31 9.53
C GLY A 117 -22.35 7.40 8.25
N GLU A 118 -21.81 8.01 7.18
CA GLU A 118 -22.49 8.06 5.88
C GLU A 118 -22.36 6.72 5.15
N GLU A 119 -23.37 6.41 4.33
CA GLU A 119 -23.36 5.29 3.41
C GLU A 119 -22.83 5.73 2.05
N PHE A 120 -21.90 4.97 1.47
CA PHE A 120 -21.27 5.31 0.20
C PHE A 120 -21.71 4.34 -0.91
N ASP A 121 -22.35 4.86 -1.92
CA ASP A 121 -22.91 4.04 -3.02
C ASP A 121 -21.86 3.54 -4.02
N SER A 122 -20.63 4.06 -3.97
CA SER A 122 -19.55 3.64 -4.87
C SER A 122 -18.90 2.32 -4.48
N MET A 123 -19.12 1.85 -3.26
CA MET A 123 -18.47 0.66 -2.71
C MET A 123 -19.47 -0.36 -2.17
N HIS A 124 -19.05 -1.63 -2.13
CA HIS A 124 -19.90 -2.68 -1.56
C HIS A 124 -20.11 -2.44 -0.05
N PRO A 125 -21.33 -2.55 0.48
CA PRO A 125 -21.62 -2.26 1.90
C PRO A 125 -20.78 -3.06 2.89
N SER A 126 -20.49 -4.35 2.60
CA SER A 126 -19.61 -5.17 3.45
C SER A 126 -18.15 -4.68 3.41
N LEU A 127 -17.69 -4.18 2.25
CA LEU A 127 -16.35 -3.58 2.16
C LEU A 127 -16.27 -2.29 2.97
N GLN A 128 -17.28 -1.42 2.87
CA GLN A 128 -17.36 -0.22 3.70
C GLN A 128 -17.34 -0.57 5.18
N ARG A 129 -18.14 -1.55 5.61
CA ARG A 129 -18.15 -2.03 7.00
C ARG A 129 -16.77 -2.52 7.45
N GLN A 130 -16.11 -3.37 6.64
CA GLN A 130 -14.78 -3.88 6.93
C GLN A 130 -13.74 -2.76 7.02
N ALA A 131 -13.74 -1.84 6.06
CA ALA A 131 -12.85 -0.70 6.06
C ALA A 131 -13.07 0.22 7.28
N THR A 132 -14.33 0.41 7.72
CA THR A 132 -14.64 1.15 8.95
C THR A 132 -14.07 0.45 10.20
N LEU A 133 -14.15 -0.88 10.28
CA LEU A 133 -13.55 -1.67 11.36
C LEU A 133 -12.03 -1.53 11.37
N ASN A 134 -11.38 -1.48 10.21
CA ASN A 134 -9.93 -1.32 10.09
C ASN A 134 -9.44 0.10 10.46
N MET A 135 -10.35 1.07 10.62
CA MET A 135 -10.00 2.38 11.18
C MET A 135 -9.67 2.35 12.68
N ASN A 136 -9.74 1.20 13.35
CA ASN A 136 -9.32 1.00 14.73
C ASN A 136 -7.80 0.75 14.79
N PHE A 137 -7.01 1.79 14.57
CA PHE A 137 -5.54 1.74 14.71
C PHE A 137 -5.09 2.06 16.13
N GLY A 138 -3.88 1.62 16.51
CA GLY A 138 -3.26 1.90 17.80
C GLY A 138 -2.71 0.67 18.50
N LEU A 139 -2.43 0.81 19.79
CA LEU A 139 -1.95 -0.24 20.68
C LEU A 139 -3.11 -0.86 21.46
N TYR A 140 -3.15 -2.18 21.50
CA TYR A 140 -4.18 -2.97 22.18
C TYR A 140 -3.56 -4.02 23.10
N GLU A 141 -4.18 -4.24 24.26
CA GLU A 141 -3.90 -5.38 25.11
C GLU A 141 -4.78 -6.57 24.70
N VAL A 142 -4.16 -7.68 24.29
CA VAL A 142 -4.84 -8.89 23.86
C VAL A 142 -4.97 -9.88 25.01
N VAL A 143 -3.88 -10.07 25.76
CA VAL A 143 -3.85 -10.84 27.01
C VAL A 143 -3.28 -9.94 28.08
N PRO A 144 -3.98 -9.75 29.21
CA PRO A 144 -3.59 -8.83 30.27
C PRO A 144 -2.13 -9.01 30.70
N ASP A 145 -1.40 -7.92 30.72
CA ASP A 145 0.01 -7.80 31.12
C ASP A 145 1.00 -8.68 30.36
N PHE A 146 0.57 -9.31 29.25
CA PHE A 146 1.38 -10.33 28.57
C PHE A 146 1.46 -10.17 27.06
N ILE A 147 0.32 -10.07 26.34
CA ILE A 147 0.31 -9.95 24.87
C ILE A 147 -0.34 -8.66 24.44
N TYR A 148 0.34 -7.92 23.60
CA TYR A 148 -0.11 -6.66 23.02
C TYR A 148 -0.06 -6.72 21.50
N GLN A 149 -0.82 -5.86 20.84
CA GLN A 149 -0.85 -5.77 19.38
C GLN A 149 -0.93 -4.32 18.94
N VAL A 150 -0.07 -3.93 18.01
CA VAL A 150 -0.17 -2.67 17.29
C VAL A 150 -0.87 -2.94 15.96
N ARG A 151 -1.95 -2.21 15.68
CA ARG A 151 -2.83 -2.38 14.52
C ARG A 151 -2.88 -1.12 13.69
N GLY A 152 -3.04 -1.27 12.36
CA GLY A 152 -3.29 -0.16 11.44
C GLY A 152 -2.07 0.70 11.12
N PHE A 153 -0.85 0.26 11.44
CA PHE A 153 0.38 0.98 11.13
C PHE A 153 0.91 0.67 9.72
N ASP A 154 0.42 -0.37 9.11
CA ASP A 154 0.45 -0.69 7.67
C ASP A 154 -0.48 -1.88 7.36
N LEU A 155 -0.14 -2.73 6.39
CA LEU A 155 -0.98 -3.84 5.91
C LEU A 155 -1.17 -4.97 6.93
N SER A 156 -0.22 -5.15 7.86
CA SER A 156 -0.26 -6.20 8.87
C SER A 156 -0.33 -5.65 10.30
N ASN A 157 -0.31 -6.53 11.28
CA ASN A 157 -0.26 -6.14 12.69
C ASN A 157 1.04 -6.65 13.32
N MET A 158 1.62 -5.85 14.23
CA MET A 158 2.74 -6.28 15.04
C MET A 158 2.22 -6.79 16.39
N THR A 159 2.52 -8.04 16.74
CA THR A 159 2.20 -8.61 18.04
C THR A 159 3.44 -8.64 18.93
N LEU A 160 3.31 -8.10 20.14
CA LEU A 160 4.38 -8.04 21.13
C LEU A 160 4.03 -8.98 22.30
N VAL A 161 4.93 -9.90 22.60
CA VAL A 161 4.83 -10.75 23.80
C VAL A 161 5.87 -10.26 24.80
N ARG A 162 5.42 -9.96 26.02
CA ARG A 162 6.28 -9.53 27.10
C ARG A 162 7.01 -10.72 27.71
N GLY A 163 8.33 -10.83 27.47
CA GLY A 163 9.19 -11.80 28.13
C GLY A 163 9.83 -11.21 29.38
N ASP A 164 10.56 -12.06 30.12
CA ASP A 164 11.24 -11.67 31.36
C ASP A 164 12.35 -10.63 31.13
N THR A 165 12.96 -10.61 29.93
CA THR A 165 14.13 -9.78 29.61
C THR A 165 13.91 -8.82 28.46
N GLY A 166 12.74 -8.82 27.84
CA GLY A 166 12.42 -7.95 26.69
C GLY A 166 11.27 -8.45 25.84
N TRP A 167 11.06 -7.78 24.73
CA TRP A 167 10.01 -8.10 23.79
C TRP A 167 10.35 -9.27 22.88
N ILE A 168 9.38 -10.15 22.64
CA ILE A 168 9.35 -11.11 21.53
C ILE A 168 8.30 -10.59 20.55
N LEU A 169 8.72 -10.24 19.34
CA LEU A 169 7.85 -9.67 18.30
C LEU A 169 7.41 -10.75 17.32
N PHE A 170 6.13 -10.81 17.04
CA PHE A 170 5.59 -11.63 15.94
C PHE A 170 5.15 -10.71 14.83
N ASP A 171 5.77 -10.87 13.66
CA ASP A 171 5.67 -10.04 12.49
C ASP A 171 6.05 -8.57 12.78
N VAL A 172 6.68 -7.93 11.83
CA VAL A 172 7.28 -6.62 12.08
C VAL A 172 6.93 -5.62 10.97
N LEU A 173 5.73 -5.78 10.39
CA LEU A 173 5.19 -4.84 9.43
C LEU A 173 5.99 -4.78 8.10
N LEU A 174 5.57 -3.87 7.21
CA LEU A 174 6.07 -3.74 5.85
C LEU A 174 7.39 -2.96 5.76
N SER A 175 7.55 -1.90 6.55
CA SER A 175 8.69 -0.98 6.47
C SER A 175 9.34 -0.72 7.82
N ALA A 176 10.62 -0.31 7.78
CA ALA A 176 11.34 0.05 8.99
C ALA A 176 10.66 1.20 9.74
N GLU A 177 10.12 2.17 9.03
CA GLU A 177 9.47 3.33 9.61
C GLU A 177 8.17 2.96 10.36
N THR A 178 7.36 2.07 9.77
CA THR A 178 6.11 1.61 10.40
C THR A 178 6.39 0.73 11.62
N ALA A 179 7.39 -0.14 11.53
CA ALA A 179 7.83 -1.00 12.63
C ALA A 179 8.44 -0.21 13.80
N GLU A 180 9.29 0.78 13.50
CA GLU A 180 9.86 1.69 14.51
C GLU A 180 8.76 2.47 15.23
N ALA A 181 7.81 3.03 14.48
CA ALA A 181 6.69 3.77 15.05
C ALA A 181 5.80 2.89 15.95
N ALA A 182 5.56 1.63 15.55
CA ALA A 182 4.79 0.66 16.32
C ALA A 182 5.49 0.27 17.63
N LEU A 183 6.78 -0.07 17.57
CA LEU A 183 7.57 -0.40 18.75
C LEU A 183 7.69 0.80 19.70
N LYS A 184 7.88 2.00 19.14
CA LYS A 184 7.92 3.24 19.92
C LYS A 184 6.63 3.46 20.70
N LEU A 185 5.47 3.35 20.05
CA LEU A 185 4.18 3.49 20.74
C LEU A 185 4.05 2.48 21.88
N ALA A 186 4.42 1.21 21.65
CA ALA A 186 4.38 0.19 22.69
C ALA A 186 5.31 0.55 23.88
N ASN A 187 6.54 0.94 23.61
CA ASN A 187 7.51 1.32 24.65
C ASN A 187 7.09 2.58 25.44
N GLU A 188 6.51 3.58 24.77
CA GLU A 188 5.98 4.78 25.43
C GLU A 188 4.85 4.47 26.40
N GLN A 189 3.99 3.49 26.09
CA GLN A 189 2.81 3.18 26.89
C GLN A 189 3.04 2.10 27.96
N LEU A 190 3.93 1.13 27.65
CA LEU A 190 4.12 -0.07 28.47
C LEU A 190 5.45 -0.11 29.24
N GLY A 191 6.31 0.89 29.00
CA GLY A 191 7.69 0.92 29.50
C GLY A 191 8.67 0.34 28.47
N GLU A 192 9.84 0.96 28.38
CA GLU A 192 10.88 0.61 27.42
C GLU A 192 11.48 -0.77 27.73
N LEU A 193 11.43 -1.67 26.76
CA LEU A 193 12.02 -3.00 26.81
C LEU A 193 12.82 -3.26 25.53
N PRO A 194 14.00 -3.92 25.62
CA PRO A 194 14.74 -4.33 24.45
C PRO A 194 14.01 -5.43 23.70
N VAL A 195 14.18 -5.48 22.37
CA VAL A 195 13.77 -6.64 21.56
C VAL A 195 14.74 -7.79 21.79
N LYS A 196 14.23 -8.99 22.04
CA LYS A 196 15.02 -10.22 22.26
C LYS A 196 14.84 -11.23 21.15
N ALA A 197 13.67 -11.27 20.54
CA ALA A 197 13.43 -12.15 19.41
C ALA A 197 12.41 -11.52 18.44
N VAL A 198 12.55 -11.88 17.17
CA VAL A 198 11.58 -11.61 16.12
C VAL A 198 11.17 -12.95 15.48
N VAL A 199 9.88 -13.19 15.35
CA VAL A 199 9.32 -14.41 14.76
C VAL A 199 8.50 -14.00 13.54
N TYR A 200 8.87 -14.49 12.36
CA TYR A 200 8.08 -14.32 11.16
C TYR A 200 7.06 -15.43 11.01
N SER A 201 5.80 -15.09 10.87
CA SER A 201 4.72 -16.07 10.68
C SER A 201 4.79 -16.73 9.30
N HIS A 202 5.13 -15.95 8.27
CA HIS A 202 5.26 -16.39 6.88
C HIS A 202 6.07 -15.39 6.03
N SER A 203 6.21 -15.69 4.74
CA SER A 203 7.14 -15.02 3.81
C SER A 203 6.57 -13.81 3.06
N HIS A 204 5.36 -13.33 3.36
CA HIS A 204 4.86 -12.08 2.79
C HIS A 204 5.60 -10.88 3.38
N ILE A 205 5.93 -9.90 2.55
CA ILE A 205 6.83 -8.81 2.92
C ILE A 205 6.29 -7.91 4.04
N ASP A 206 5.00 -7.78 4.18
CA ASP A 206 4.33 -7.01 5.23
C ASP A 206 4.43 -7.67 6.63
N HIS A 207 5.05 -8.84 6.73
CA HIS A 207 5.31 -9.54 7.99
C HIS A 207 6.79 -9.53 8.42
N PHE A 208 7.71 -9.19 7.50
CA PHE A 208 9.15 -9.15 7.82
C PHE A 208 9.91 -7.90 7.33
N GLY A 209 9.31 -7.13 6.41
CA GLY A 209 9.98 -6.00 5.76
C GLY A 209 10.46 -4.92 6.72
N GLY A 210 9.76 -4.73 7.84
CA GLY A 210 10.06 -3.72 8.85
C GLY A 210 11.14 -4.10 9.87
N VAL A 211 11.79 -5.25 9.75
CA VAL A 211 12.72 -5.78 10.78
C VAL A 211 13.81 -4.78 11.20
N LEU A 212 14.32 -3.97 10.30
CA LEU A 212 15.34 -2.96 10.62
C LEU A 212 14.80 -1.76 11.41
N GLY A 213 13.50 -1.64 11.58
CA GLY A 213 12.88 -0.66 12.47
C GLY A 213 12.83 -1.11 13.94
N VAL A 214 13.03 -2.41 14.20
CA VAL A 214 12.95 -2.98 15.56
C VAL A 214 14.26 -3.59 16.05
N THR A 215 15.23 -3.84 15.15
CA THR A 215 16.55 -4.35 15.49
C THR A 215 17.59 -3.93 14.45
N SER A 216 18.85 -4.30 14.65
CA SER A 216 19.95 -4.02 13.72
C SER A 216 20.66 -5.30 13.29
N ILE A 217 21.36 -5.23 12.15
CA ILE A 217 22.20 -6.32 11.66
C ILE A 217 23.25 -6.72 12.70
N ASP A 218 23.83 -5.75 13.41
CA ASP A 218 24.84 -6.01 14.43
C ASP A 218 24.27 -6.73 15.64
N ALA A 219 23.07 -6.35 16.10
CA ALA A 219 22.38 -7.01 17.19
C ALA A 219 22.04 -8.48 16.87
N VAL A 220 21.61 -8.75 15.63
CA VAL A 220 21.37 -10.11 15.18
C VAL A 220 22.66 -10.92 15.05
N ASN A 221 23.71 -10.36 14.46
CA ASN A 221 24.99 -11.04 14.29
C ASN A 221 25.70 -11.33 15.63
N SER A 222 25.51 -10.49 16.64
CA SER A 222 26.06 -10.70 17.99
C SER A 222 25.25 -11.69 18.84
N GLY A 223 24.05 -12.08 18.39
CA GLY A 223 23.14 -12.93 19.16
C GLY A 223 22.41 -12.18 20.28
N GLU A 224 22.35 -10.86 20.21
CA GLU A 224 21.53 -10.05 21.13
C GLU A 224 20.03 -10.18 20.81
N VAL A 225 19.70 -10.33 19.52
CA VAL A 225 18.35 -10.56 18.99
C VAL A 225 18.34 -11.79 18.10
N ASP A 226 17.47 -12.74 18.41
CA ASP A 226 17.25 -13.92 17.58
C ASP A 226 16.14 -13.69 16.56
N ILE A 227 16.32 -14.19 15.33
CA ILE A 227 15.26 -14.20 14.31
C ILE A 227 14.85 -15.63 14.01
N TYR A 228 13.55 -15.90 14.12
CA TYR A 228 12.93 -17.17 13.79
C TYR A 228 12.04 -17.05 12.58
N ALA A 229 12.18 -17.96 11.63
CA ALA A 229 11.39 -18.00 10.42
C ALA A 229 11.00 -19.46 10.07
N PRO A 230 9.90 -19.70 9.35
CA PRO A 230 9.52 -21.02 8.87
C PRO A 230 10.59 -21.64 7.96
N VAL A 231 10.62 -22.96 7.89
CA VAL A 231 11.46 -23.67 6.93
C VAL A 231 11.04 -23.30 5.50
N GLY A 232 12.02 -22.99 4.64
CA GLY A 232 11.75 -22.55 3.26
C GLY A 232 11.47 -21.04 3.12
N PHE A 233 11.48 -20.29 4.21
CA PHE A 233 11.16 -18.85 4.21
C PHE A 233 11.90 -18.04 3.14
N MET A 234 13.23 -18.23 3.01
CA MET A 234 14.03 -17.47 2.05
C MET A 234 13.67 -17.76 0.60
N GLU A 235 13.38 -19.03 0.28
CA GLU A 235 12.98 -19.45 -1.06
C GLU A 235 11.65 -18.82 -1.44
N GLU A 236 10.67 -18.87 -0.55
CA GLU A 236 9.35 -18.30 -0.76
C GLU A 236 9.38 -16.77 -0.84
N ALA A 237 10.11 -16.11 0.05
CA ALA A 237 10.26 -14.65 0.04
C ALA A 237 10.91 -14.14 -1.26
N ILE A 238 11.95 -14.82 -1.76
CA ILE A 238 12.60 -14.49 -3.03
C ILE A 238 11.67 -14.79 -4.21
N SER A 239 11.00 -15.94 -4.20
CA SER A 239 10.05 -16.32 -5.24
C SER A 239 8.97 -15.27 -5.42
N GLU A 240 8.34 -14.86 -4.34
CA GLU A 240 7.23 -13.91 -4.38
C GLU A 240 7.67 -12.47 -4.67
N ASN A 241 8.69 -11.96 -3.97
CA ASN A 241 9.02 -10.55 -4.02
C ASN A 241 10.01 -10.21 -5.15
N VAL A 242 10.83 -11.16 -5.62
CA VAL A 242 11.81 -10.93 -6.67
C VAL A 242 11.34 -11.53 -8.00
N TYR A 243 11.14 -12.84 -8.08
CA TYR A 243 10.77 -13.48 -9.34
C TYR A 243 9.36 -13.11 -9.79
N ALA A 244 8.38 -13.14 -8.90
CA ALA A 244 7.00 -12.77 -9.18
C ALA A 244 6.69 -11.29 -8.92
N GLY A 245 7.63 -10.48 -8.44
CA GLY A 245 7.41 -9.13 -7.91
C GLY A 245 6.61 -8.20 -8.82
N ASN A 246 6.89 -8.19 -10.14
CA ASN A 246 6.11 -7.39 -11.09
C ASN A 246 4.65 -7.87 -11.23
N SER A 247 4.41 -9.17 -11.15
CA SER A 247 3.05 -9.73 -11.19
C SER A 247 2.30 -9.43 -9.90
N MET A 248 2.97 -9.54 -8.76
CA MET A 248 2.43 -9.21 -7.45
C MET A 248 2.10 -7.72 -7.34
N SER A 249 2.96 -6.82 -7.82
CA SER A 249 2.70 -5.37 -7.82
C SER A 249 1.48 -5.01 -8.67
N ARG A 250 1.30 -5.66 -9.84
CA ARG A 250 0.11 -5.45 -10.67
C ARG A 250 -1.15 -5.99 -10.00
N ARG A 251 -1.07 -7.19 -9.41
CA ARG A 251 -2.18 -7.79 -8.64
C ARG A 251 -2.59 -6.87 -7.49
N ALA A 252 -1.65 -6.39 -6.70
CA ALA A 252 -1.91 -5.44 -5.62
C ALA A 252 -2.58 -4.16 -6.12
N GLY A 253 -2.15 -3.61 -7.28
CA GLY A 253 -2.78 -2.45 -7.90
C GLY A 253 -4.27 -2.64 -8.20
N PHE A 254 -4.69 -3.85 -8.60
CA PHE A 254 -6.11 -4.18 -8.78
C PHE A 254 -6.81 -4.50 -7.47
N GLN A 255 -6.17 -5.22 -6.56
CA GLN A 255 -6.74 -5.65 -5.29
C GLN A 255 -7.08 -4.45 -4.38
N TYR A 256 -6.14 -3.51 -4.28
CA TYR A 256 -6.28 -2.33 -3.42
C TYR A 256 -6.80 -1.08 -4.14
N GLY A 257 -7.13 -1.20 -5.42
CA GLY A 257 -7.72 -0.09 -6.17
C GLY A 257 -6.82 1.15 -6.30
N ARG A 258 -5.50 1.02 -6.27
CA ARG A 258 -4.54 2.15 -6.22
C ARG A 258 -4.67 3.18 -7.34
N LEU A 259 -5.34 2.83 -8.44
CA LEU A 259 -5.61 3.72 -9.56
C LEU A 259 -6.90 4.54 -9.37
N ILE A 260 -7.66 4.26 -8.31
CA ILE A 260 -8.91 4.92 -7.98
C ILE A 260 -8.66 5.81 -6.76
N PRO A 261 -9.17 7.05 -6.72
CA PRO A 261 -8.97 7.93 -5.57
C PRO A 261 -9.50 7.34 -4.27
N SER A 262 -8.77 7.52 -3.16
CA SER A 262 -9.24 7.22 -1.81
C SER A 262 -10.24 8.30 -1.40
N SER A 263 -11.53 8.03 -1.58
CA SER A 263 -12.59 9.00 -1.37
C SER A 263 -13.96 8.32 -1.26
N PRO A 264 -15.02 9.04 -0.80
CA PRO A 264 -16.40 8.55 -0.79
C PRO A 264 -16.93 8.12 -2.17
N PHE A 265 -16.31 8.59 -3.26
CA PHE A 265 -16.68 8.25 -4.64
C PHE A 265 -15.72 7.27 -5.32
N GLY A 266 -14.66 6.90 -4.65
CA GLY A 266 -13.58 6.07 -5.16
C GLY A 266 -13.48 4.74 -4.46
N GLN A 267 -12.26 4.42 -4.02
CA GLN A 267 -11.96 3.19 -3.31
C GLN A 267 -11.76 3.43 -1.81
N VAL A 268 -11.99 2.41 -1.04
CA VAL A 268 -11.54 2.26 0.34
C VAL A 268 -10.68 1.00 0.36
N ASP A 269 -9.42 1.19 0.66
CA ASP A 269 -8.53 0.08 0.94
C ASP A 269 -8.76 -0.32 2.39
N SER A 270 -9.08 -1.57 2.62
CA SER A 270 -9.36 -2.08 3.95
C SER A 270 -8.20 -2.91 4.51
N ALA A 271 -7.00 -2.69 3.96
CA ALA A 271 -5.83 -3.39 4.46
C ALA A 271 -5.47 -3.01 5.89
#